data_cbe8541910bbcff86e4cf17cff4ef672
#
_entry.id   cbe8541910bbcff86e4cf17cff4ef672
#
_cell.length_a   1.000
_cell.length_b   1.000
_cell.length_c   1.000
_cell.angle_alpha   90.00
_cell.angle_beta   90.00
_cell.angle_gamma   90.00
#
_symmetry.space_group_name_H-M   'P 1'
#
loop_
_entity.id
_entity.type
_entity.pdbx_description
1 polymer ?
#
loop_
_entity_poly.entity_id
_entity_poly.type
_entity_poly.pdbx_seq_one_letter_code
_entity_poly.pdbx_strand_id
1 'polypeptide(L)'
;FTLFPYTTLFRSITGGLVSKRSMLIALSVGVGLSIGLSMIRIIVGFPIIYYLIPGYFISLALSFFVPKLYTAIAFDSGGVASGPLTSSFILPLSIGACSVIHDGGDSILSYAFGIVAMVAMTPLITIQVMGFRAIASKKIKNRLMMRRIQDADDEQIIDFV
;
A
#
# COMPACT_ATOMS: atom_id res chain seq x y z
N PHE A 1 -0.67 -18.00 -15.49
CA PHE A 1 -1.54 -17.72 -16.64
C PHE A 1 -2.94 -17.21 -16.28
N THR A 2 -3.29 -17.10 -15.01
CA THR A 2 -4.63 -16.72 -14.52
C THR A 2 -4.74 -15.30 -13.97
N LEU A 3 -3.74 -14.43 -14.23
CA LEU A 3 -3.77 -13.02 -13.78
C LEU A 3 -4.65 -12.11 -14.67
N PHE A 4 -5.04 -12.56 -15.85
CA PHE A 4 -5.82 -11.77 -16.81
C PHE A 4 -7.27 -11.45 -16.38
N PRO A 5 -8.04 -12.35 -15.76
CA PRO A 5 -9.41 -12.04 -15.36
C PRO A 5 -9.48 -11.06 -14.19
N TYR A 6 -8.53 -11.10 -13.26
CA TYR A 6 -8.51 -10.18 -12.11
C TYR A 6 -8.29 -8.71 -12.52
N THR A 7 -7.50 -8.45 -13.57
CA THR A 7 -7.20 -7.08 -13.99
C THR A 7 -8.34 -6.42 -14.76
N THR A 8 -9.13 -7.18 -15.53
CA THR A 8 -10.33 -6.68 -16.22
C THR A 8 -11.47 -6.48 -15.24
N LEU A 9 -11.66 -7.42 -14.32
CA LEU A 9 -12.64 -7.32 -13.25
C LEU A 9 -12.36 -6.10 -12.36
N PHE A 10 -11.10 -5.87 -12.02
CA PHE A 10 -10.66 -4.75 -11.22
C PHE A 10 -10.95 -3.40 -11.88
N ARG A 11 -10.69 -3.28 -13.19
CA ARG A 11 -11.00 -2.06 -13.95
C ARG A 11 -12.50 -1.80 -14.03
N SER A 12 -13.30 -2.84 -14.15
CA SER A 12 -14.76 -2.76 -14.17
C SER A 12 -15.33 -2.31 -12.83
N ILE A 13 -14.79 -2.83 -11.72
CA ILE A 13 -15.27 -2.56 -10.36
C ILE A 13 -14.82 -1.17 -9.86
N THR A 14 -13.62 -0.72 -10.23
CA THR A 14 -13.09 0.60 -9.82
C THR A 14 -13.59 1.75 -10.69
N GLY A 15 -14.42 1.48 -11.72
CA GLY A 15 -14.89 2.51 -12.64
C GLY A 15 -13.77 3.25 -13.37
N GLY A 16 -12.62 2.61 -13.58
CA GLY A 16 -11.46 3.19 -14.27
C GLY A 16 -10.66 4.22 -13.47
N LEU A 17 -10.95 4.41 -12.18
CA LEU A 17 -10.30 5.41 -11.33
C LEU A 17 -8.81 5.16 -11.09
N VAL A 18 -8.37 3.91 -11.12
CA VAL A 18 -6.97 3.53 -10.93
C VAL A 18 -6.52 2.64 -12.07
N SER A 19 -5.41 3.02 -12.70
CA SER A 19 -4.82 2.21 -13.75
C SER A 19 -4.08 0.99 -13.15
N LYS A 20 -4.05 -0.12 -13.91
CA LYS A 20 -3.27 -1.31 -13.55
C LYS A 20 -1.80 -0.96 -13.25
N ARG A 21 -1.22 -0.04 -14.05
CA ARG A 21 0.18 0.40 -13.89
C ARG A 21 0.40 1.08 -12.54
N SER A 22 -0.50 1.98 -12.14
CA SER A 22 -0.39 2.67 -10.84
C SER A 22 -0.43 1.70 -9.68
N MET A 23 -1.27 0.67 -9.75
CA MET A 23 -1.37 -0.35 -8.71
C MET A 23 -0.12 -1.21 -8.62
N LEU A 24 0.43 -1.65 -9.75
CA LEU A 24 1.68 -2.40 -9.79
C LEU A 24 2.86 -1.58 -9.25
N ILE A 25 2.93 -0.29 -9.61
CA ILE A 25 3.96 0.61 -9.09
C ILE A 25 3.82 0.78 -7.58
N ALA A 26 2.60 1.02 -7.07
CA ALA A 26 2.37 1.16 -5.63
C ALA A 26 2.77 -0.11 -4.86
N LEU A 27 2.43 -1.29 -5.40
CA LEU A 27 2.81 -2.57 -4.80
C LEU A 27 4.34 -2.75 -4.82
N SER A 28 5.00 -2.52 -5.95
CA SER A 28 6.44 -2.66 -6.09
C SER A 28 7.21 -1.70 -5.18
N VAL A 29 6.78 -0.44 -5.10
CA VAL A 29 7.35 0.56 -4.20
C VAL A 29 7.13 0.15 -2.74
N GLY A 30 5.93 -0.33 -2.39
CA GLY A 30 5.62 -0.80 -1.04
C GLY A 30 6.52 -1.95 -0.61
N VAL A 31 6.66 -2.98 -1.46
CA VAL A 31 7.53 -4.12 -1.18
C VAL A 31 9.00 -3.70 -1.11
N GLY A 32 9.47 -2.88 -2.04
CA GLY A 32 10.85 -2.38 -2.03
C GLY A 32 11.20 -1.59 -0.77
N LEU A 33 10.32 -0.67 -0.35
CA LEU A 33 10.49 0.07 0.89
C LEU A 33 10.51 -0.84 2.11
N SER A 34 9.65 -1.86 2.13
CA SER A 34 9.59 -2.79 3.25
C SER A 34 10.86 -3.63 3.39
N ILE A 35 11.42 -4.09 2.27
CA ILE A 35 12.69 -4.82 2.28
C ILE A 35 13.82 -3.91 2.78
N GLY A 36 13.89 -2.67 2.28
CA GLY A 36 14.88 -1.69 2.73
C GLY A 36 14.81 -1.41 4.23
N LEU A 37 13.61 -1.16 4.74
CA LEU A 37 13.38 -0.93 6.17
C LEU A 37 13.71 -2.17 7.03
N SER A 38 13.43 -3.37 6.51
CA SER A 38 13.77 -4.61 7.19
C SER A 38 15.28 -4.81 7.32
N MET A 39 16.04 -4.47 6.27
CA MET A 39 17.49 -4.53 6.32
C MET A 39 18.10 -3.52 7.31
N ILE A 40 17.57 -2.29 7.31
CA ILE A 40 17.95 -1.28 8.31
C ILE A 40 17.67 -1.80 9.73
N ARG A 41 16.52 -2.43 9.95
CA ARG A 41 16.18 -3.01 11.25
C ARG A 41 17.18 -4.07 11.70
N ILE A 42 17.64 -4.97 10.81
CA ILE A 42 18.64 -5.99 11.14
C ILE A 42 19.94 -5.32 11.59
N ILE A 43 20.37 -4.27 10.90
CA ILE A 43 21.62 -3.56 11.21
C ILE A 43 21.53 -2.79 12.54
N VAL A 44 20.40 -2.10 12.79
CA VAL A 44 20.21 -1.24 13.97
C VAL A 44 19.75 -2.03 15.20
N GLY A 45 19.07 -3.18 15.00
CA GLY A 45 18.62 -4.05 16.09
C GLY A 45 17.43 -3.54 16.88
N PHE A 46 16.58 -2.63 16.34
CA PHE A 46 15.44 -2.09 17.09
C PHE A 46 14.25 -3.07 17.17
N PRO A 47 13.45 -3.03 18.27
CA PRO A 47 12.28 -3.90 18.42
C PRO A 47 11.23 -3.66 17.33
N ILE A 48 10.66 -4.73 16.80
CA ILE A 48 9.66 -4.67 15.73
C ILE A 48 8.38 -3.93 16.12
N ILE A 49 8.06 -3.90 17.40
CA ILE A 49 6.84 -3.30 17.95
C ILE A 49 6.75 -1.81 17.59
N TYR A 50 7.87 -1.08 17.60
CA TYR A 50 7.91 0.34 17.21
C TYR A 50 7.51 0.60 15.76
N TYR A 51 7.60 -0.40 14.90
CA TYR A 51 7.15 -0.32 13.52
C TYR A 51 5.73 -0.84 13.35
N LEU A 52 5.38 -1.96 13.98
CA LEU A 52 4.08 -2.61 13.81
C LEU A 52 2.93 -1.78 14.40
N ILE A 53 3.08 -1.24 15.60
CA ILE A 53 2.02 -0.48 16.25
C ILE A 53 1.60 0.74 15.41
N PRO A 54 2.51 1.68 15.05
CA PRO A 54 2.12 2.83 14.25
C PRO A 54 1.66 2.42 12.84
N GLY A 55 2.27 1.41 12.23
CA GLY A 55 1.89 0.95 10.90
C GLY A 55 0.48 0.37 10.83
N TYR A 56 0.11 -0.51 11.74
CA TYR A 56 -1.25 -1.02 11.81
C TYR A 56 -2.26 0.08 12.20
N PHE A 57 -1.89 0.99 13.09
CA PHE A 57 -2.75 2.12 13.44
C PHE A 57 -3.03 3.01 12.21
N ILE A 58 -2.01 3.34 11.43
CA ILE A 58 -2.16 4.09 10.18
C ILE A 58 -3.01 3.33 9.17
N SER A 59 -2.77 2.03 9.01
CA SER A 59 -3.55 1.19 8.09
C SER A 59 -5.02 1.12 8.47
N LEU A 60 -5.33 0.91 9.75
CA LEU A 60 -6.70 0.90 10.25
C LEU A 60 -7.37 2.28 10.09
N ALA A 61 -6.66 3.36 10.42
CA ALA A 61 -7.17 4.71 10.24
C ALA A 61 -7.49 4.99 8.76
N LEU A 62 -6.60 4.65 7.83
CA LEU A 62 -6.84 4.78 6.39
C LEU A 62 -8.03 3.95 5.91
N SER A 63 -8.25 2.79 6.49
CA SER A 63 -9.38 1.91 6.14
C SER A 63 -10.75 2.58 6.34
N PHE A 64 -10.89 3.53 7.26
CA PHE A 64 -12.12 4.30 7.45
C PHE A 64 -12.37 5.34 6.36
N PHE A 65 -11.30 5.86 5.75
CA PHE A 65 -11.37 6.92 4.74
C PHE A 65 -11.38 6.40 3.30
N VAL A 66 -10.93 5.17 3.12
CA VAL A 66 -10.77 4.55 1.80
C VAL A 66 -11.95 3.60 1.53
N PRO A 67 -12.51 3.52 0.30
CA PRO A 67 -13.58 2.58 -0.01
C PRO A 67 -13.18 1.14 0.29
N LYS A 68 -14.15 0.36 0.72
CA LYS A 68 -14.01 -1.06 1.11
C LYS A 68 -13.25 -1.89 0.07
N LEU A 69 -13.40 -1.56 -1.21
CA LEU A 69 -12.73 -2.26 -2.29
C LEU A 69 -11.19 -2.12 -2.22
N TYR A 70 -10.69 -0.90 -2.04
CA TYR A 70 -9.24 -0.66 -1.92
C TYR A 70 -8.67 -1.26 -0.63
N THR A 71 -9.44 -1.19 0.44
CA THR A 71 -9.09 -1.83 1.71
C THR A 71 -8.97 -3.35 1.52
N ALA A 72 -9.95 -3.99 0.90
CA ALA A 72 -9.92 -5.43 0.64
C ALA A 72 -8.70 -5.84 -0.21
N ILE A 73 -8.39 -5.07 -1.27
CA ILE A 73 -7.23 -5.33 -2.12
C ILE A 73 -5.92 -5.09 -1.37
N ALA A 74 -5.86 -4.08 -0.51
CA ALA A 74 -4.68 -3.81 0.29
C ALA A 74 -4.37 -4.98 1.23
N PHE A 75 -5.38 -5.51 1.91
CA PHE A 75 -5.21 -6.68 2.79
C PHE A 75 -4.85 -7.96 2.01
N ASP A 76 -5.50 -8.20 0.86
CA ASP A 76 -5.17 -9.33 0.00
C ASP A 76 -3.74 -9.24 -0.54
N SER A 77 -3.32 -8.08 -1.02
CA SER A 77 -1.96 -7.86 -1.53
C SER A 77 -0.88 -7.97 -0.46
N GLY A 78 -1.16 -7.54 0.76
CA GLY A 78 -0.29 -7.75 1.92
C GLY A 78 -0.08 -9.24 2.21
N GLY A 79 -1.16 -10.04 2.17
CA GLY A 79 -1.11 -11.49 2.32
C GLY A 79 -0.33 -12.19 1.21
N VAL A 80 -0.56 -11.81 -0.05
CA VAL A 80 0.15 -12.37 -1.22
C VAL A 80 1.64 -12.00 -1.20
N ALA A 81 2.00 -10.78 -0.83
CA ALA A 81 3.40 -10.35 -0.75
C ALA A 81 4.14 -11.04 0.40
N SER A 82 3.49 -11.21 1.56
CA SER A 82 4.10 -11.87 2.72
C SER A 82 4.19 -13.41 2.59
N GLY A 83 3.40 -14.02 1.72
CA GLY A 83 3.43 -15.45 1.47
C GLY A 83 4.65 -15.88 0.63
N PRO A 84 4.47 -16.12 -0.68
CA PRO A 84 5.51 -16.75 -1.51
C PRO A 84 6.81 -15.95 -1.59
N LEU A 85 6.75 -14.62 -1.74
CA LEU A 85 7.94 -13.79 -1.87
C LEU A 85 8.76 -13.77 -0.59
N THR A 86 8.08 -13.61 0.54
CA THR A 86 8.76 -13.50 1.84
C THR A 86 9.30 -14.84 2.30
N SER A 87 8.53 -15.90 2.19
CA SER A 87 8.95 -17.22 2.64
C SER A 87 10.07 -17.81 1.80
N SER A 88 10.03 -17.61 0.46
CA SER A 88 10.98 -18.23 -0.46
C SER A 88 12.27 -17.44 -0.63
N PHE A 89 12.23 -16.12 -0.50
CA PHE A 89 13.38 -15.26 -0.79
C PHE A 89 13.82 -14.40 0.39
N ILE A 90 12.90 -13.62 0.96
CA ILE A 90 13.26 -12.60 1.96
C ILE A 90 13.64 -13.24 3.30
N LEU A 91 12.92 -14.26 3.73
CA LEU A 91 13.21 -14.94 5.00
C LEU A 91 14.58 -15.63 5.01
N PRO A 92 14.95 -16.45 4.01
CA PRO A 92 16.30 -17.04 3.94
C PRO A 92 17.40 -15.98 3.87
N LEU A 93 17.21 -14.93 3.07
CA LEU A 93 18.16 -13.81 2.98
C LEU A 93 18.35 -13.13 4.34
N SER A 94 17.26 -12.93 5.07
CA SER A 94 17.28 -12.28 6.38
C SER A 94 17.94 -13.13 7.45
N ILE A 95 17.70 -14.44 7.43
CA ILE A 95 18.38 -15.38 8.32
C ILE A 95 19.89 -15.34 8.06
N GLY A 96 20.31 -15.38 6.77
CA GLY A 96 21.71 -15.26 6.39
C GLY A 96 22.34 -13.94 6.82
N ALA A 97 21.64 -12.81 6.64
CA ALA A 97 22.13 -11.51 7.10
C ALA A 97 22.24 -11.43 8.64
N CYS A 98 21.22 -11.93 9.35
CA CYS A 98 21.26 -11.96 10.81
C CYS A 98 22.39 -12.85 11.37
N SER A 99 22.68 -13.99 10.74
CA SER A 99 23.73 -14.90 11.19
C SER A 99 25.14 -14.30 11.06
N VAL A 100 25.31 -13.35 10.14
CA VAL A 100 26.60 -12.66 9.95
C VAL A 100 26.75 -11.46 10.89
N ILE A 101 25.66 -10.78 11.18
CA ILE A 101 25.69 -9.51 11.97
C ILE A 101 25.57 -9.80 13.47
N HIS A 102 24.79 -10.80 13.85
CA HIS A 102 24.56 -11.17 15.25
C HIS A 102 25.12 -12.58 15.48
N ASP A 103 26.19 -12.69 16.26
CA ASP A 103 26.79 -13.97 16.65
C ASP A 103 25.81 -14.84 17.44
N GLY A 104 25.14 -15.71 16.72
CA GLY A 104 24.41 -16.90 17.17
C GLY A 104 23.53 -16.79 18.42
N GLY A 105 22.26 -17.14 18.28
CA GLY A 105 21.36 -17.33 19.41
C GLY A 105 19.87 -17.23 18.99
N ASP A 106 18.99 -17.41 19.94
CA ASP A 106 17.53 -17.36 19.80
C ASP A 106 16.98 -16.05 19.19
N SER A 107 17.81 -15.00 19.19
CA SER A 107 17.49 -13.70 18.61
C SER A 107 17.36 -13.72 17.08
N ILE A 108 18.08 -14.60 16.35
CA ILE A 108 18.07 -14.67 14.88
C ILE A 108 16.67 -14.94 14.35
N LEU A 109 15.96 -15.91 14.94
CA LEU A 109 14.59 -16.26 14.56
C LEU A 109 13.63 -15.09 14.82
N SER A 110 13.76 -14.41 15.95
CA SER A 110 12.92 -13.25 16.28
C SER A 110 13.11 -12.08 15.31
N TYR A 111 14.36 -11.82 14.91
CA TYR A 111 14.66 -10.80 13.91
C TYR A 111 14.13 -11.17 12.53
N ALA A 112 14.36 -12.41 12.09
CA ALA A 112 13.93 -12.89 10.78
C ALA A 112 12.41 -12.94 10.65
N PHE A 113 11.67 -13.48 11.61
CA PHE A 113 10.20 -13.50 11.58
C PHE A 113 9.59 -12.10 11.63
N GLY A 114 10.20 -11.16 12.31
CA GLY A 114 9.75 -9.78 12.30
C GLY A 114 9.73 -9.14 10.91
N ILE A 115 10.59 -9.58 10.01
CA ILE A 115 10.65 -9.09 8.63
C ILE A 115 9.40 -9.48 7.85
N VAL A 116 8.86 -10.68 8.07
CA VAL A 116 7.62 -11.15 7.44
C VAL A 116 6.47 -10.18 7.71
N ALA A 117 6.34 -9.74 8.97
CA ALA A 117 5.30 -8.79 9.38
C ALA A 117 5.51 -7.40 8.74
N MET A 118 6.77 -6.93 8.63
CA MET A 118 7.09 -5.67 7.97
C MET A 118 6.75 -5.69 6.48
N VAL A 119 7.08 -6.80 5.79
CA VAL A 119 6.80 -6.97 4.36
C VAL A 119 5.29 -7.07 4.08
N ALA A 120 4.52 -7.65 4.99
CA ALA A 120 3.07 -7.71 4.86
C ALA A 120 2.41 -6.34 5.03
N MET A 121 2.88 -5.52 5.97
CA MET A 121 2.24 -4.28 6.37
C MET A 121 2.48 -3.13 5.39
N THR A 122 3.68 -3.00 4.82
CA THR A 122 4.02 -1.84 3.99
C THR A 122 3.20 -1.76 2.68
N PRO A 123 3.01 -2.85 1.90
CA PRO A 123 2.13 -2.84 0.74
C PRO A 123 0.68 -2.49 1.09
N LEU A 124 0.22 -2.93 2.25
CA LEU A 124 -1.11 -2.64 2.77
C LEU A 124 -1.31 -1.12 2.94
N ILE A 125 -0.34 -0.42 3.52
CA ILE A 125 -0.38 1.03 3.67
C ILE A 125 -0.27 1.73 2.30
N THR A 126 0.65 1.31 1.43
CA THR A 126 0.88 1.98 0.13
C THR A 126 -0.32 1.90 -0.78
N ILE A 127 -1.04 0.76 -0.82
CA ILE A 127 -2.26 0.62 -1.63
C ILE A 127 -3.39 1.47 -1.06
N GLN A 128 -3.56 1.52 0.26
CA GLN A 128 -4.56 2.36 0.89
C GLN A 128 -4.28 3.86 0.67
N VAL A 129 -3.04 4.30 0.78
CA VAL A 129 -2.64 5.68 0.46
C VAL A 129 -2.92 6.01 -1.00
N MET A 130 -2.64 5.09 -1.92
CA MET A 130 -2.98 5.27 -3.33
C MET A 130 -4.49 5.39 -3.55
N GLY A 131 -5.30 4.54 -2.91
CA GLY A 131 -6.76 4.61 -2.93
C GLY A 131 -7.28 5.94 -2.39
N PHE A 132 -6.75 6.40 -1.28
CA PHE A 132 -7.08 7.70 -0.70
C PHE A 132 -6.77 8.86 -1.65
N ARG A 133 -5.58 8.88 -2.26
CA ARG A 133 -5.20 9.91 -3.25
C ARG A 133 -6.11 9.90 -4.47
N ALA A 134 -6.51 8.74 -4.97
CA ALA A 134 -7.41 8.61 -6.12
C ALA A 134 -8.78 9.25 -5.83
N ILE A 135 -9.32 9.03 -4.64
CA ILE A 135 -10.62 9.59 -4.22
C ILE A 135 -10.51 11.09 -3.97
N ALA A 136 -9.46 11.54 -3.28
CA ALA A 136 -9.23 12.96 -3.03
C ALA A 136 -9.13 13.73 -4.36
N SER A 137 -8.38 13.21 -5.33
CA SER A 137 -8.26 13.80 -6.67
C SER A 137 -9.60 13.86 -7.40
N LYS A 138 -10.42 12.80 -7.32
CA LYS A 138 -11.76 12.79 -7.91
C LYS A 138 -12.67 13.84 -7.28
N LYS A 139 -12.66 13.95 -5.95
CA LYS A 139 -13.48 14.92 -5.21
C LYS A 139 -13.10 16.36 -5.55
N ILE A 140 -11.80 16.64 -5.67
CA ILE A 140 -11.28 17.96 -6.07
C ILE A 140 -11.71 18.26 -7.52
N LYS A 141 -11.52 17.32 -8.45
CA LYS A 141 -11.90 17.50 -9.85
C LYS A 141 -13.40 17.75 -10.01
N ASN A 142 -14.24 17.02 -9.30
CA ASN A 142 -15.69 17.21 -9.33
C ASN A 142 -16.07 18.60 -8.77
N ARG A 143 -15.45 19.06 -7.68
CA ARG A 143 -15.69 20.39 -7.14
C ARG A 143 -15.31 21.50 -8.12
N LEU A 144 -14.16 21.36 -8.79
CA LEU A 144 -13.72 22.32 -9.80
C LEU A 144 -14.65 22.34 -11.03
N MET A 145 -15.14 21.17 -11.44
CA MET A 145 -16.10 21.06 -12.55
C MET A 145 -17.44 21.73 -12.18
N MET A 146 -17.96 21.49 -10.98
CA MET A 146 -19.20 22.14 -10.52
C MET A 146 -19.07 23.66 -10.44
N ARG A 147 -17.93 24.19 -9.96
CA ARG A 147 -17.69 25.64 -9.98
C ARG A 147 -17.70 26.20 -11.39
N ARG A 148 -17.03 25.55 -12.35
CA ARG A 148 -17.02 26.00 -13.75
C ARG A 148 -18.41 26.01 -14.38
N ILE A 149 -19.27 25.05 -14.02
CA ILE A 149 -20.63 24.98 -14.52
C ILE A 149 -21.45 26.15 -13.92
N GLN A 150 -21.30 26.45 -12.63
CA GLN A 150 -21.95 27.57 -11.98
C GLN A 150 -21.52 28.92 -12.57
N ASP A 151 -20.20 29.12 -12.74
CA ASP A 151 -19.64 30.33 -13.34
C ASP A 151 -20.18 30.54 -14.79
N ALA A 152 -20.31 29.47 -15.58
CA ALA A 152 -20.84 29.52 -16.93
C ALA A 152 -22.35 29.78 -16.97
N ASP A 153 -23.11 29.31 -15.99
CA ASP A 153 -24.54 29.52 -15.88
C ASP A 153 -24.83 30.98 -15.46
N ASP A 154 -24.02 31.54 -14.56
CA ASP A 154 -24.09 32.94 -14.13
C ASP A 154 -23.75 33.92 -15.29
N GLU A 155 -22.78 33.60 -16.16
CA GLU A 155 -22.47 34.39 -17.35
C GLU A 155 -23.62 34.39 -18.36
N GLN A 156 -24.29 33.26 -18.58
CA GLN A 156 -25.44 33.19 -19.50
C GLN A 156 -26.67 33.98 -19.01
N ILE A 157 -26.87 34.11 -17.71
CA ILE A 157 -27.97 34.88 -17.13
C ILE A 157 -27.77 36.38 -17.35
N ILE A 158 -26.53 36.89 -17.41
CA ILE A 158 -26.23 38.31 -17.59
C ILE A 158 -26.48 38.76 -19.03
N ASP A 159 -26.37 37.87 -20.02
CA ASP A 159 -26.59 38.20 -21.44
C ASP A 159 -28.06 38.34 -21.84
N PHE A 160 -29.01 38.07 -20.93
CA PHE A 160 -30.47 38.21 -21.17
C PHE A 160 -31.11 39.42 -20.49
N VAL A 161 -30.34 40.33 -19.90
CA VAL A 161 -30.80 41.60 -19.29
C VAL A 161 -30.27 42.77 -20.11
#